data_4db0da91bdaf1b6aae799bc6749abcae
#
_entry.id   4db0da91bdaf1b6aae799bc6749abcae
#
_cell.length_a   1.000
_cell.length_b   1.000
_cell.length_c   1.000
_cell.angle_alpha   90.00
_cell.angle_beta   90.00
_cell.angle_gamma   90.00
#
_symmetry.space_group_name_H-M   'P 1'
#
loop_
_entity.id
_entity.type
_entity.pdbx_description
1 polymer ?
#
loop_
_entity_poly.entity_id
_entity_poly.type
_entity_poly.pdbx_seq_one_letter_code
_entity_poly.pdbx_strand_id
1 'polypeptide(L)'
;EVLNETDTGEAFASITLEQGETGFELLDRLAKQRGVLVTSDAYGRLVITRASTRRAGVRLTLGDNILAARGRFSWRERASQYIVKGSASAGGATWDDQPVKMVGGRQTVVSDPEITRYRPKILVNEDSLTVGGASARGEWHKAYVLGESNTTEITVAGWRENGATGPLWDTNRLVPVTDEIQQLDVTWLIKSVSFMESDSGRLTVLTLAPPESLDMPSQKAKKKGKKTSVGVTWD
;
A
#
# COMPACT_ATOMS: atom_id res chain seq x y z
N GLU A 1 5.14 -19.61 10.52
CA GLU A 1 3.68 -19.50 10.49
C GLU A 1 3.27 -18.36 9.55
N VAL A 2 2.19 -18.57 8.75
CA VAL A 2 1.64 -17.55 7.85
C VAL A 2 0.25 -17.20 8.34
N LEU A 3 0.00 -15.90 8.53
CA LEU A 3 -1.31 -15.36 8.88
C LEU A 3 -1.92 -14.66 7.66
N ASN A 4 -3.13 -15.05 7.32
CA ASN A 4 -3.90 -14.39 6.27
C ASN A 4 -5.04 -13.58 6.89
N GLU A 5 -4.93 -12.25 6.86
CA GLU A 5 -5.89 -11.31 7.45
C GLU A 5 -6.85 -10.69 6.43
N THR A 6 -6.68 -11.04 5.15
CA THR A 6 -7.47 -10.43 4.08
C THR A 6 -7.84 -11.44 3.00
N ASP A 7 -8.89 -11.14 2.25
CA ASP A 7 -9.20 -11.92 1.05
C ASP A 7 -8.14 -11.68 -0.02
N THR A 8 -7.41 -12.74 -0.37
CA THR A 8 -6.40 -12.73 -1.43
C THR A 8 -6.97 -13.06 -2.82
N GLY A 9 -8.26 -13.31 -2.91
CA GLY A 9 -8.95 -13.70 -4.13
C GLY A 9 -8.79 -15.18 -4.50
N GLU A 10 -9.21 -15.56 -5.69
CA GLU A 10 -9.14 -16.93 -6.20
C GLU A 10 -7.68 -17.39 -6.34
N ALA A 11 -7.43 -18.70 -6.23
CA ALA A 11 -6.10 -19.28 -6.46
C ALA A 11 -5.56 -18.93 -7.86
N PHE A 12 -4.25 -18.74 -7.96
CA PHE A 12 -3.60 -18.57 -9.25
C PHE A 12 -3.66 -19.89 -10.03
N ALA A 13 -3.99 -19.84 -11.30
CA ALA A 13 -4.05 -21.03 -12.15
C ALA A 13 -2.67 -21.69 -12.31
N SER A 14 -1.64 -20.89 -12.40
CA SER A 14 -0.23 -21.32 -12.43
C SER A 14 0.65 -20.19 -11.90
N ILE A 15 1.76 -20.58 -11.27
CA ILE A 15 2.78 -19.65 -10.79
C ILE A 15 4.12 -20.16 -11.32
N THR A 16 4.86 -19.29 -11.99
CA THR A 16 6.19 -19.57 -12.50
C THR A 16 7.19 -18.67 -11.79
N LEU A 17 8.25 -19.25 -11.27
CA LEU A 17 9.38 -18.52 -10.71
C LEU A 17 10.24 -18.02 -11.89
N GLU A 18 10.60 -16.76 -11.89
CA GLU A 18 11.52 -16.19 -12.89
C GLU A 18 12.97 -16.57 -12.59
N GLN A 19 13.82 -16.60 -13.60
CA GLN A 19 15.23 -16.95 -13.40
C GLN A 19 15.92 -15.91 -12.50
N GLY A 20 16.48 -16.38 -11.37
CA GLY A 20 17.13 -15.52 -10.39
C GLY A 20 16.20 -14.86 -9.37
N GLU A 21 14.87 -15.06 -9.49
CA GLU A 21 13.89 -14.54 -8.54
C GLU A 21 13.97 -15.32 -7.22
N THR A 22 14.04 -14.60 -6.12
CA THR A 22 13.95 -15.20 -4.77
C THR A 22 12.50 -15.49 -4.39
N GLY A 23 12.28 -16.38 -3.43
CA GLY A 23 10.94 -16.67 -2.94
C GLY A 23 10.20 -15.44 -2.39
N PHE A 24 10.93 -14.48 -1.80
CA PHE A 24 10.33 -13.24 -1.30
C PHE A 24 9.93 -12.29 -2.45
N GLU A 25 10.75 -12.17 -3.49
CA GLU A 25 10.41 -11.38 -4.69
C GLU A 25 9.19 -11.93 -5.40
N LEU A 26 9.07 -13.28 -5.49
CA LEU A 26 7.87 -13.93 -6.00
C LEU A 26 6.64 -13.55 -5.16
N LEU A 27 6.74 -13.66 -3.82
CA LEU A 27 5.64 -13.28 -2.92
C LEU A 27 5.24 -11.81 -3.08
N ASP A 28 6.21 -10.91 -3.16
CA ASP A 28 5.98 -9.48 -3.36
C ASP A 28 5.31 -9.18 -4.71
N ARG A 29 5.75 -9.85 -5.78
CA ARG A 29 5.14 -9.76 -7.10
C ARG A 29 3.68 -10.24 -7.12
N LEU A 30 3.40 -11.38 -6.49
CA LEU A 30 2.04 -11.91 -6.37
C LEU A 30 1.15 -11.02 -5.48
N ALA A 31 1.70 -10.50 -4.39
CA ALA A 31 1.01 -9.58 -3.49
C ALA A 31 0.60 -8.29 -4.24
N LYS A 32 1.50 -7.71 -5.03
CA LYS A 32 1.23 -6.55 -5.87
C LYS A 32 0.11 -6.81 -6.89
N GLN A 33 0.05 -8.00 -7.49
CA GLN A 33 -1.02 -8.37 -8.41
C GLN A 33 -2.38 -8.45 -7.72
N ARG A 34 -2.41 -8.87 -6.45
CA ARG A 34 -3.63 -8.99 -5.64
C ARG A 34 -3.98 -7.73 -4.85
N GLY A 35 -3.11 -6.72 -4.85
CA GLY A 35 -3.29 -5.51 -4.05
C GLY A 35 -3.29 -5.81 -2.56
N VAL A 36 -2.43 -6.73 -2.12
CA VAL A 36 -2.23 -7.09 -0.71
C VAL A 36 -0.81 -6.75 -0.29
N LEU A 37 -0.61 -6.56 1.00
CA LEU A 37 0.68 -6.32 1.62
C LEU A 37 1.19 -7.63 2.23
N VAL A 38 2.48 -7.87 2.08
CA VAL A 38 3.20 -8.94 2.77
C VAL A 38 4.14 -8.28 3.77
N THR A 39 3.95 -8.57 5.04
CA THR A 39 4.73 -8.00 6.15
C THR A 39 5.01 -9.07 7.21
N SER A 40 5.69 -8.69 8.27
CA SER A 40 5.84 -9.52 9.46
C SER A 40 5.21 -8.84 10.67
N ASP A 41 4.66 -9.64 11.58
CA ASP A 41 4.18 -9.12 12.85
C ASP A 41 5.30 -9.01 13.90
N ALA A 42 4.96 -8.50 15.08
CA ALA A 42 5.90 -8.36 16.20
C ALA A 42 6.47 -9.70 16.74
N TYR A 43 5.93 -10.83 16.31
CA TYR A 43 6.38 -12.17 16.66
C TYR A 43 7.18 -12.85 15.54
N GLY A 44 7.43 -12.14 14.44
CA GLY A 44 8.18 -12.64 13.28
C GLY A 44 7.39 -13.59 12.38
N ARG A 45 6.04 -13.60 12.45
CA ARG A 45 5.21 -14.40 11.55
C ARG A 45 4.95 -13.63 10.27
N LEU A 46 4.89 -14.32 9.14
CA LEU A 46 4.53 -13.73 7.86
C LEU A 46 3.03 -13.39 7.86
N VAL A 47 2.68 -12.14 7.56
CA VAL A 47 1.30 -11.65 7.54
C VAL A 47 0.95 -11.16 6.13
N ILE A 48 -0.14 -11.67 5.58
CA ILE A 48 -0.74 -11.19 4.34
C ILE A 48 -1.95 -10.36 4.72
N THR A 49 -1.91 -9.07 4.43
CA THR A 49 -2.90 -8.10 4.89
C THR A 49 -3.14 -6.99 3.86
N ARG A 50 -3.93 -6.00 4.21
CA ARG A 50 -4.07 -4.71 3.49
C ARG A 50 -3.83 -3.58 4.47
N ALA A 51 -3.77 -2.33 3.98
CA ALA A 51 -3.72 -1.17 4.86
C ALA A 51 -4.85 -1.27 5.90
N SER A 52 -4.46 -1.34 7.16
CA SER A 52 -5.38 -1.66 8.25
C SER A 52 -6.12 -0.41 8.74
N THR A 53 -7.35 -0.62 9.20
CA THR A 53 -8.11 0.36 9.97
C THR A 53 -7.96 0.15 11.49
N ARG A 54 -7.22 -0.89 11.92
CA ARG A 54 -6.95 -1.17 13.34
C ARG A 54 -6.13 -0.03 13.94
N ARG A 55 -6.51 0.42 15.11
CA ARG A 55 -5.84 1.51 15.82
C ARG A 55 -4.97 0.97 16.95
N ALA A 56 -3.84 1.63 17.21
CA ALA A 56 -3.09 1.47 18.44
C ALA A 56 -3.94 1.97 19.63
N GLY A 57 -3.75 1.36 20.79
CA GLY A 57 -4.50 1.71 22.01
C GLY A 57 -4.02 3.02 22.68
N VAL A 58 -3.07 3.74 22.09
CA VAL A 58 -2.41 4.91 22.65
C VAL A 58 -2.27 6.00 21.59
N ARG A 59 -2.27 7.25 22.04
CA ARG A 59 -1.87 8.43 21.25
C ARG A 59 -0.40 8.74 21.54
N LEU A 60 0.36 9.06 20.54
CA LEU A 60 1.72 9.57 20.66
C LEU A 60 1.68 11.09 20.79
N THR A 61 2.21 11.62 21.90
CA THR A 61 2.17 13.05 22.19
C THR A 61 3.56 13.52 22.60
N LEU A 62 4.04 14.59 21.96
CA LEU A 62 5.30 15.22 22.32
C LEU A 62 5.17 15.82 23.74
N GLY A 63 6.17 15.56 24.58
CA GLY A 63 6.16 15.97 25.99
C GLY A 63 5.49 14.98 26.95
N ASP A 64 4.88 13.90 26.45
CA ASP A 64 4.30 12.82 27.25
C ASP A 64 5.05 11.51 27.02
N ASN A 65 4.81 10.83 25.92
CA ASN A 65 5.35 9.49 25.66
C ASN A 65 6.31 9.44 24.45
N ILE A 66 6.52 10.54 23.75
CA ILE A 66 7.55 10.66 22.72
C ILE A 66 8.87 11.05 23.36
N LEU A 67 9.87 10.16 23.29
CA LEU A 67 11.23 10.43 23.78
C LEU A 67 12.07 11.19 22.76
N ALA A 68 11.93 10.83 21.49
CA ALA A 68 12.56 11.51 20.37
C ALA A 68 11.69 11.38 19.13
N ALA A 69 11.72 12.40 18.27
CA ALA A 69 11.01 12.38 17.01
C ALA A 69 11.87 12.99 15.91
N ARG A 70 11.83 12.37 14.71
CA ARG A 70 12.55 12.82 13.53
C ARG A 70 11.66 12.74 12.32
N GLY A 71 11.15 13.87 11.87
CA GLY A 71 10.38 13.98 10.64
C GLY A 71 11.27 14.09 9.40
N ARG A 72 10.86 13.42 8.32
CA ARG A 72 11.39 13.58 6.98
C ARG A 72 10.26 13.94 6.04
N PHE A 73 10.24 15.18 5.59
CA PHE A 73 9.25 15.70 4.66
C PHE A 73 9.98 16.14 3.39
N SER A 74 9.72 15.47 2.29
CA SER A 74 10.43 15.70 1.04
C SER A 74 9.46 15.74 -0.14
N TRP A 75 9.59 16.73 -0.97
CA TRP A 75 8.80 16.88 -2.20
C TRP A 75 9.59 16.48 -3.44
N ARG A 76 10.79 15.94 -3.21
CA ARG A 76 11.76 15.67 -4.27
C ARG A 76 11.25 14.67 -5.31
N GLU A 77 10.58 13.61 -4.90
CA GLU A 77 10.11 12.55 -5.79
C GLU A 77 8.65 12.74 -6.22
N ARG A 78 7.93 13.70 -5.63
CA ARG A 78 6.55 14.02 -5.99
C ARG A 78 6.50 14.73 -7.33
N ALA A 79 5.47 14.46 -8.13
CA ALA A 79 5.25 15.04 -9.44
C ALA A 79 3.86 15.72 -9.49
N SER A 80 3.74 16.81 -10.26
CA SER A 80 2.45 17.47 -10.45
C SER A 80 1.45 16.64 -11.26
N GLN A 81 1.98 15.76 -12.11
CA GLN A 81 1.19 14.85 -12.94
C GLN A 81 1.92 13.52 -13.12
N TYR A 82 1.19 12.44 -12.93
CA TYR A 82 1.64 11.09 -13.23
C TYR A 82 0.93 10.63 -14.51
N ILE A 83 1.70 10.50 -15.59
CA ILE A 83 1.22 10.14 -16.92
C ILE A 83 1.46 8.65 -17.11
N VAL A 84 0.41 7.85 -17.00
CA VAL A 84 0.50 6.41 -17.16
C VAL A 84 0.33 6.05 -18.62
N LYS A 85 1.36 5.43 -19.21
CA LYS A 85 1.36 4.90 -20.56
C LYS A 85 1.35 3.37 -20.49
N GLY A 86 0.37 2.72 -21.14
CA GLY A 86 0.33 1.28 -21.30
C GLY A 86 0.77 0.88 -22.71
N SER A 87 1.39 -0.29 -22.85
CA SER A 87 1.57 -0.89 -24.16
C SER A 87 0.22 -1.43 -24.63
N ALA A 88 -0.21 -1.03 -25.83
CA ALA A 88 -1.31 -1.73 -26.49
C ALA A 88 -0.76 -2.95 -27.18
N SER A 89 -1.01 -4.13 -26.63
CA SER A 89 -0.97 -5.33 -27.45
C SER A 89 -2.19 -5.30 -28.37
N ALA A 90 -1.98 -4.94 -29.61
CA ALA A 90 -3.01 -5.09 -30.65
C ALA A 90 -3.18 -6.60 -30.89
N GLY A 91 -4.14 -7.22 -30.22
CA GLY A 91 -4.40 -8.64 -30.47
C GLY A 91 -5.03 -9.37 -29.29
N GLY A 92 -6.23 -9.01 -28.97
CA GLY A 92 -7.09 -9.76 -28.07
C GLY A 92 -8.53 -9.59 -28.50
N ALA A 93 -8.89 -10.09 -29.70
CA ALA A 93 -10.29 -10.38 -29.98
C ALA A 93 -10.71 -11.47 -28.99
N THR A 94 -11.30 -11.09 -27.88
CA THR A 94 -12.10 -12.01 -27.09
C THR A 94 -13.40 -12.24 -27.88
N TRP A 95 -13.83 -13.50 -27.95
CA TRP A 95 -15.06 -13.96 -28.62
C TRP A 95 -16.35 -13.38 -27.98
N ASP A 96 -16.20 -12.41 -27.08
CA ASP A 96 -17.30 -11.71 -26.46
C ASP A 96 -17.26 -10.24 -26.92
N ASP A 97 -18.26 -9.83 -27.69
CA ASP A 97 -18.39 -8.57 -28.47
C ASP A 97 -18.35 -7.26 -27.67
N GLN A 98 -17.70 -7.21 -26.51
CA GLN A 98 -17.50 -5.99 -25.77
C GLN A 98 -16.09 -5.43 -26.00
N PRO A 99 -15.95 -4.27 -26.65
CA PRO A 99 -14.64 -3.66 -26.86
C PRO A 99 -14.05 -3.25 -25.51
N VAL A 100 -13.05 -4.00 -25.04
CA VAL A 100 -12.25 -3.59 -23.88
C VAL A 100 -11.43 -2.39 -24.32
N LYS A 101 -11.75 -1.20 -23.76
CA LYS A 101 -10.96 0.01 -23.98
C LYS A 101 -9.57 -0.15 -23.36
N MET A 102 -8.63 -0.60 -24.15
CA MET A 102 -7.21 -0.67 -23.77
C MET A 102 -6.55 0.72 -23.89
N VAL A 103 -5.56 0.99 -23.05
CA VAL A 103 -4.76 2.23 -23.10
C VAL A 103 -3.72 2.14 -24.23
N GLY A 104 -4.14 1.72 -25.41
CA GLY A 104 -3.30 1.70 -26.61
C GLY A 104 -3.20 3.08 -27.22
N GLY A 105 -2.03 3.70 -27.14
CA GLY A 105 -1.81 5.05 -27.68
C GLY A 105 -2.51 6.17 -26.90
N ARG A 106 -3.23 5.88 -25.82
CA ARG A 106 -3.82 6.86 -24.90
C ARG A 106 -3.07 6.88 -23.58
N GLN A 107 -2.92 8.05 -23.02
CA GLN A 107 -2.34 8.26 -21.71
C GLN A 107 -3.44 8.57 -20.70
N THR A 108 -3.30 8.03 -19.49
CA THR A 108 -4.11 8.44 -18.34
C THR A 108 -3.26 9.36 -17.47
N VAL A 109 -3.83 10.49 -17.06
CA VAL A 109 -3.13 11.47 -16.24
C VAL A 109 -3.78 11.54 -14.87
N VAL A 110 -2.97 11.39 -13.83
CA VAL A 110 -3.34 11.58 -12.43
C VAL A 110 -2.59 12.82 -11.93
N SER A 111 -3.31 13.80 -11.41
CA SER A 111 -2.72 15.04 -10.91
C SER A 111 -2.52 15.01 -9.39
N ASP A 112 -1.43 15.65 -8.94
CA ASP A 112 -1.18 15.96 -7.53
C ASP A 112 -1.34 17.49 -7.34
N PRO A 113 -2.45 17.96 -6.75
CA PRO A 113 -2.74 19.39 -6.65
C PRO A 113 -1.81 20.15 -5.69
N GLU A 114 -1.12 19.44 -4.78
CA GLU A 114 -0.17 20.06 -3.86
C GLU A 114 1.13 20.49 -4.57
N ILE A 115 1.43 19.87 -5.73
CA ILE A 115 2.61 20.23 -6.52
C ILE A 115 2.21 21.24 -7.59
N THR A 116 2.35 22.51 -7.26
CA THR A 116 1.95 23.63 -8.16
C THR A 116 2.92 23.85 -9.32
N ARG A 117 4.21 23.50 -9.14
CA ARG A 117 5.20 23.59 -10.21
C ARG A 117 4.98 22.47 -11.22
N TYR A 118 4.94 22.80 -12.51
CA TYR A 118 4.83 21.80 -13.58
C TYR A 118 6.02 20.83 -13.56
N ARG A 119 5.75 19.59 -13.20
CA ARG A 119 6.75 18.51 -13.04
C ARG A 119 6.08 17.17 -13.33
N PRO A 120 5.85 16.84 -14.61
CA PRO A 120 5.24 15.56 -14.96
C PRO A 120 6.21 14.39 -14.78
N LYS A 121 5.67 13.22 -14.39
CA LYS A 121 6.38 11.95 -14.34
C LYS A 121 5.66 10.93 -15.22
N ILE A 122 6.40 10.29 -16.12
CA ILE A 122 5.86 9.24 -16.99
C ILE A 122 6.05 7.89 -16.31
N LEU A 123 4.97 7.13 -16.22
CA LEU A 123 4.95 5.75 -15.73
C LEU A 123 4.67 4.84 -16.92
N VAL A 124 5.64 4.05 -17.30
CA VAL A 124 5.48 3.04 -18.35
C VAL A 124 5.04 1.74 -17.70
N ASN A 125 4.02 1.10 -18.23
CA ASN A 125 3.62 -0.26 -17.85
C ASN A 125 3.82 -1.19 -19.02
N GLU A 126 4.54 -2.28 -18.79
CA GLU A 126 4.82 -3.28 -19.83
C GLU A 126 3.59 -4.14 -20.16
N ASP A 127 2.70 -4.30 -19.17
CA ASP A 127 1.45 -5.02 -19.35
C ASP A 127 0.37 -4.18 -20.00
N SER A 128 -0.55 -4.85 -20.72
CA SER A 128 -1.75 -4.22 -21.26
C SER A 128 -2.69 -3.82 -20.10
N LEU A 129 -2.92 -2.51 -19.96
CA LEU A 129 -3.82 -1.97 -18.94
C LEU A 129 -5.12 -1.47 -19.56
N THR A 130 -6.22 -1.71 -18.85
CA THR A 130 -7.47 -0.96 -19.10
C THR A 130 -7.31 0.49 -18.63
N VAL A 131 -8.13 1.42 -19.13
CA VAL A 131 -8.14 2.82 -18.68
C VAL A 131 -8.32 2.92 -17.16
N GLY A 132 -9.20 2.10 -16.58
CA GLY A 132 -9.40 2.03 -15.12
C GLY A 132 -8.18 1.51 -14.38
N GLY A 133 -7.49 0.50 -14.91
CA GLY A 133 -6.25 -0.02 -14.34
C GLY A 133 -5.11 0.99 -14.40
N ALA A 134 -5.00 1.76 -15.50
CA ALA A 134 -4.01 2.83 -15.62
C ALA A 134 -4.25 3.97 -14.62
N SER A 135 -5.51 4.39 -14.42
CA SER A 135 -5.86 5.38 -13.40
C SER A 135 -5.51 4.89 -11.99
N ALA A 136 -5.93 3.66 -11.65
CA ALA A 136 -5.62 3.05 -10.35
C ALA A 136 -4.11 2.97 -10.09
N ARG A 137 -3.31 2.62 -11.12
CA ARG A 137 -1.86 2.60 -11.00
C ARG A 137 -1.26 3.99 -10.77
N GLY A 138 -1.78 5.01 -11.44
CA GLY A 138 -1.35 6.40 -11.24
C GLY A 138 -1.66 6.90 -9.82
N GLU A 139 -2.86 6.67 -9.33
CA GLU A 139 -3.26 7.02 -7.96
C GLU A 139 -2.42 6.27 -6.92
N TRP A 140 -2.20 4.97 -7.12
CA TRP A 140 -1.32 4.21 -6.24
C TRP A 140 0.11 4.77 -6.21
N HIS A 141 0.68 5.07 -7.38
CA HIS A 141 2.05 5.61 -7.43
C HIS A 141 2.14 6.96 -6.74
N LYS A 142 1.13 7.83 -6.91
CA LYS A 142 1.03 9.11 -6.18
C LYS A 142 1.01 8.88 -4.66
N ALA A 143 0.14 8.00 -4.18
CA ALA A 143 0.02 7.67 -2.77
C ALA A 143 1.32 7.04 -2.21
N TYR A 144 1.94 6.14 -2.95
CA TYR A 144 3.22 5.53 -2.59
C TYR A 144 4.32 6.58 -2.42
N VAL A 145 4.47 7.48 -3.40
CA VAL A 145 5.49 8.54 -3.34
C VAL A 145 5.19 9.52 -2.20
N LEU A 146 3.92 9.83 -1.94
CA LEU A 146 3.52 10.65 -0.79
C LEU A 146 3.98 10.01 0.52
N GLY A 147 3.74 8.72 0.69
CA GLY A 147 4.15 7.97 1.89
C GLY A 147 5.65 7.83 2.08
N GLU A 148 6.40 7.62 0.99
CA GLU A 148 7.87 7.61 1.06
C GLU A 148 8.46 9.01 1.32
N SER A 149 7.73 10.04 0.91
CA SER A 149 8.15 11.44 1.06
C SER A 149 7.87 12.01 2.45
N ASN A 150 6.84 11.52 3.12
CA ASN A 150 6.38 12.03 4.41
C ASN A 150 6.44 10.90 5.44
N THR A 151 7.52 10.85 6.18
CA THR A 151 7.71 9.87 7.25
C THR A 151 8.15 10.57 8.53
N THR A 152 7.76 10.02 9.68
CA THR A 152 8.34 10.40 10.96
C THR A 152 8.76 9.16 11.73
N GLU A 153 9.96 9.22 12.29
CA GLU A 153 10.47 8.23 13.22
C GLU A 153 10.22 8.72 14.63
N ILE A 154 9.52 7.94 15.43
CA ILE A 154 9.20 8.28 16.83
C ILE A 154 9.79 7.20 17.73
N THR A 155 10.57 7.63 18.71
CA THR A 155 11.11 6.74 19.74
C THR A 155 10.26 6.84 20.99
N VAL A 156 9.81 5.69 21.48
CA VAL A 156 9.03 5.53 22.71
C VAL A 156 9.70 4.58 23.69
N ALA A 157 9.37 4.71 24.97
CA ALA A 157 9.86 3.82 26.01
C ALA A 157 9.14 2.46 25.96
N GLY A 158 9.90 1.39 26.15
CA GLY A 158 9.37 0.02 26.19
C GLY A 158 9.00 -0.55 24.81
N TRP A 159 8.58 -1.81 24.80
CA TRP A 159 8.19 -2.55 23.58
C TRP A 159 6.69 -2.67 23.40
N ARG A 160 5.92 -2.14 24.35
CA ARG A 160 4.46 -2.27 24.39
C ARG A 160 3.78 -0.91 24.31
N GLU A 161 2.57 -0.88 23.78
CA GLU A 161 1.80 0.35 23.56
C GLU A 161 1.53 1.11 24.87
N ASN A 162 1.23 0.41 25.96
CA ASN A 162 0.93 0.99 27.28
C ASN A 162 1.92 0.49 28.36
N GLY A 163 3.21 0.71 28.15
CA GLY A 163 4.22 0.27 29.11
C GLY A 163 4.29 -1.25 29.27
N ALA A 164 4.14 -1.78 30.50
CA ALA A 164 4.39 -3.20 30.77
C ALA A 164 3.24 -4.13 30.33
N THR A 165 2.01 -3.66 30.24
CA THR A 165 0.81 -4.52 30.12
C THR A 165 0.13 -4.51 28.76
N GLY A 166 0.40 -3.52 27.91
CA GLY A 166 -0.18 -3.40 26.58
C GLY A 166 0.32 -4.47 25.60
N PRO A 167 -0.29 -4.58 24.40
CA PRO A 167 0.26 -5.39 23.32
C PRO A 167 1.62 -4.86 22.88
N LEU A 168 2.42 -5.70 22.24
CA LEU A 168 3.63 -5.23 21.54
C LEU A 168 3.27 -4.24 20.46
N TRP A 169 4.14 -3.27 20.22
CA TRP A 169 4.05 -2.44 19.04
C TRP A 169 4.08 -3.31 17.79
N ASP A 170 3.20 -3.01 16.85
CA ASP A 170 3.03 -3.82 15.66
C ASP A 170 2.86 -2.96 14.42
N THR A 171 3.28 -3.46 13.28
CA THR A 171 3.13 -2.80 11.99
C THR A 171 1.67 -2.78 11.53
N ASN A 172 1.38 -1.93 10.54
CA ASN A 172 0.05 -1.85 9.94
C ASN A 172 -1.06 -1.50 10.95
N ARG A 173 -0.77 -0.62 11.90
CA ARG A 173 -1.73 -0.05 12.86
C ARG A 173 -1.73 1.46 12.77
N LEU A 174 -2.91 2.05 12.85
CA LEU A 174 -3.09 3.49 12.87
C LEU A 174 -2.81 4.03 14.28
N VAL A 175 -1.95 5.01 14.39
CA VAL A 175 -1.63 5.68 15.65
C VAL A 175 -1.85 7.18 15.51
N PRO A 176 -2.65 7.79 16.41
CA PRO A 176 -2.76 9.24 16.47
C PRO A 176 -1.46 9.85 17.00
N VAL A 177 -0.98 10.89 16.35
CA VAL A 177 0.27 11.60 16.70
C VAL A 177 -0.02 13.08 16.86
N THR A 178 0.43 13.66 17.95
CA THR A 178 0.43 15.10 18.21
C THR A 178 1.85 15.55 18.51
N ASP A 179 2.46 16.30 17.59
CA ASP A 179 3.81 16.84 17.72
C ASP A 179 3.83 18.27 17.21
N GLU A 180 3.89 19.22 18.13
CA GLU A 180 3.86 20.64 17.83
C GLU A 180 5.11 21.12 17.07
N ILE A 181 6.27 20.50 17.31
CA ILE A 181 7.53 20.87 16.64
C ILE A 181 7.49 20.48 15.17
N GLN A 182 6.99 19.28 14.87
CA GLN A 182 6.80 18.81 13.50
C GLN A 182 5.49 19.32 12.87
N GLN A 183 4.67 20.05 13.61
CA GLN A 183 3.34 20.52 13.22
C GLN A 183 2.41 19.37 12.77
N LEU A 184 2.46 18.26 13.51
CA LEU A 184 1.65 17.07 13.26
C LEU A 184 0.52 16.98 14.27
N ASP A 185 -0.71 16.88 13.80
CA ASP A 185 -1.89 16.41 14.52
C ASP A 185 -2.68 15.50 13.57
N VAL A 186 -2.18 14.29 13.43
CA VAL A 186 -2.59 13.35 12.38
C VAL A 186 -2.73 11.94 12.92
N THR A 187 -3.43 11.08 12.19
CA THR A 187 -3.42 9.64 12.44
C THR A 187 -2.66 8.97 11.32
N TRP A 188 -1.48 8.47 11.63
CA TRP A 188 -0.61 7.82 10.65
C TRP A 188 -0.49 6.32 10.90
N LEU A 189 -0.06 5.61 9.88
CA LEU A 189 0.12 4.17 9.91
C LEU A 189 1.56 3.84 10.34
N ILE A 190 1.70 2.84 11.20
CA ILE A 190 3.00 2.29 11.58
C ILE A 190 3.52 1.44 10.43
N LYS A 191 4.52 1.95 9.72
CA LYS A 191 5.16 1.30 8.57
C LYS A 191 6.18 0.26 9.03
N SER A 192 6.99 0.60 10.05
CA SER A 192 7.95 -0.32 10.64
C SER A 192 8.10 -0.10 12.14
N VAL A 193 8.51 -1.16 12.82
CA VAL A 193 8.78 -1.18 14.26
C VAL A 193 10.16 -1.78 14.47
N SER A 194 11.01 -1.08 15.22
CA SER A 194 12.33 -1.58 15.63
C SER A 194 12.42 -1.61 17.14
N PHE A 195 12.58 -2.80 17.69
CA PHE A 195 12.78 -2.99 19.12
C PHE A 195 14.26 -2.90 19.45
N MET A 196 14.60 -2.09 20.44
CA MET A 196 15.96 -1.91 20.91
C MET A 196 16.05 -2.18 22.40
N GLU A 197 17.14 -2.81 22.83
CA GLU A 197 17.49 -3.02 24.22
C GLU A 197 18.94 -2.55 24.43
N SER A 198 19.16 -1.74 25.45
CA SER A 198 20.47 -1.20 25.82
C SER A 198 20.57 -1.10 27.32
N ASP A 199 21.74 -0.72 27.82
CA ASP A 199 21.95 -0.45 29.25
C ASP A 199 21.01 0.64 29.81
N SER A 200 20.50 1.51 28.93
CA SER A 200 19.52 2.56 29.26
C SER A 200 18.07 2.08 29.28
N GLY A 201 17.83 0.80 28.99
CA GLY A 201 16.50 0.18 28.97
C GLY A 201 16.02 -0.20 27.59
N ARG A 202 14.72 -0.49 27.49
CA ARG A 202 14.04 -0.92 26.27
C ARG A 202 13.39 0.26 25.58
N LEU A 203 13.64 0.37 24.29
CA LEU A 203 13.09 1.42 23.44
C LEU A 203 12.43 0.79 22.20
N THR A 204 11.47 1.50 21.64
CA THR A 204 10.89 1.15 20.33
C THR A 204 10.98 2.37 19.42
N VAL A 205 11.48 2.16 18.21
CA VAL A 205 11.45 3.14 17.14
C VAL A 205 10.34 2.76 16.16
N LEU A 206 9.38 3.66 16.01
CA LEU A 206 8.24 3.54 15.13
C LEU A 206 8.46 4.44 13.90
N THR A 207 8.45 3.87 12.71
CA THR A 207 8.40 4.67 11.47
C THR A 207 6.95 4.79 11.05
N LEU A 208 6.46 6.02 10.99
CA LEU A 208 5.09 6.34 10.64
C LEU A 208 5.02 7.00 9.27
N ALA A 209 3.95 6.71 8.53
CA ALA A 209 3.66 7.30 7.21
C ALA A 209 2.15 7.53 7.05
N PRO A 210 1.72 8.40 6.12
CA PRO A 210 0.31 8.54 5.77
C PRO A 210 -0.31 7.20 5.38
N PRO A 211 -1.53 6.87 5.86
CA PRO A 211 -2.14 5.56 5.62
C PRO A 211 -2.36 5.25 4.13
N GLU A 212 -2.58 6.27 3.31
CA GLU A 212 -2.77 6.14 1.87
C GLU A 212 -1.55 5.57 1.14
N SER A 213 -0.36 5.66 1.76
CA SER A 213 0.90 5.17 1.18
C SER A 213 0.97 3.64 1.07
N LEU A 214 0.23 2.93 1.91
CA LEU A 214 0.17 1.48 1.93
C LEU A 214 -1.13 0.94 1.30
N ASP A 215 -2.03 1.82 0.86
CA ASP A 215 -3.28 1.42 0.24
C ASP A 215 -3.02 1.03 -1.23
N MET A 216 -2.93 -0.27 -1.49
CA MET A 216 -2.79 -0.77 -2.86
C MET A 216 -4.15 -0.80 -3.55
N PRO A 217 -4.29 -0.23 -4.77
CA PRO A 217 -5.53 -0.33 -5.51
C PRO A 217 -5.81 -1.80 -5.81
N SER A 218 -6.85 -2.36 -5.20
CA SER A 218 -7.35 -3.67 -5.58
C SER A 218 -7.79 -3.59 -7.04
N GLN A 219 -7.23 -4.43 -7.91
CA GLN A 219 -7.87 -4.69 -9.20
C GLN A 219 -9.24 -5.30 -8.86
N LYS A 220 -10.31 -4.51 -9.02
CA LYS A 220 -11.67 -4.99 -8.79
C LYS A 220 -11.86 -6.24 -9.62
N ALA A 221 -11.97 -7.39 -8.96
CA ALA A 221 -12.35 -8.62 -9.62
C ALA A 221 -13.64 -8.34 -10.40
N LYS A 222 -13.66 -8.66 -11.68
CA LYS A 222 -14.88 -8.55 -12.51
C LYS A 222 -16.00 -9.28 -11.76
N LYS A 223 -17.04 -8.55 -11.33
CA LYS A 223 -18.27 -9.19 -10.86
C LYS A 223 -18.71 -10.11 -11.96
N LYS A 224 -18.71 -11.44 -11.73
CA LYS A 224 -19.33 -12.41 -12.62
C LYS A 224 -20.76 -11.96 -12.85
N GLY A 225 -21.09 -11.56 -14.07
CA GLY A 225 -22.46 -11.25 -14.46
C GLY A 225 -23.33 -12.44 -14.13
N LYS A 226 -24.42 -12.21 -13.42
CA LYS A 226 -25.45 -13.19 -13.11
C LYS A 226 -25.93 -13.76 -14.45
N LYS A 227 -25.58 -14.99 -14.77
CA LYS A 227 -26.15 -15.69 -15.95
C LYS A 227 -27.64 -15.77 -15.74
N THR A 228 -28.39 -14.92 -16.43
CA THR A 228 -29.83 -15.08 -16.58
C THR A 228 -30.03 -16.28 -17.51
N SER A 229 -30.42 -17.41 -16.97
CA SER A 229 -30.85 -18.55 -17.76
C SER A 229 -32.16 -18.17 -18.44
N VAL A 230 -32.11 -17.87 -19.72
CA VAL A 230 -33.32 -17.81 -20.54
C VAL A 230 -33.72 -19.26 -20.78
N GLY A 231 -34.79 -19.70 -20.13
CA GLY A 231 -35.43 -20.97 -20.40
C GLY A 231 -36.11 -20.88 -21.77
N VAL A 232 -35.61 -21.61 -22.73
CA VAL A 232 -36.28 -21.85 -24.00
C VAL A 232 -37.18 -23.06 -23.77
N THR A 233 -38.49 -22.85 -23.72
CA THR A 233 -39.50 -23.90 -23.82
C THR A 233 -39.77 -24.14 -25.30
N TRP A 234 -39.62 -25.38 -25.72
CA TRP A 234 -40.06 -25.86 -27.05
C TRP A 234 -41.46 -26.44 -26.86
N ASP A 235 -42.43 -25.85 -27.54
CA ASP A 235 -43.73 -26.48 -27.84
C ASP A 235 -43.67 -27.25 -29.13
#